data_64f9f212a2e07dbba68b739e8b8aa2b4
#
_entry.id   64f9f212a2e07dbba68b739e8b8aa2b4
#
_cell.length_a   1.000
_cell.length_b   1.000
_cell.length_c   1.000
_cell.angle_alpha   90.00
_cell.angle_beta   90.00
_cell.angle_gamma   90.00
#
_symmetry.space_group_name_H-M   'P 1'
#
loop_
_entity.id
_entity.type
_entity.pdbx_description
1 polymer ?
#
loop_
_entity_poly.entity_id
_entity_poly.type
_entity_poly.pdbx_seq_one_letter_code
_entity_poly.pdbx_strand_id
1 'polypeptide(L)'
;LGKFSLEVEPTKTKEMEFGRFAVQSANKRGERAETFDFLGLTHYCGTRRNGTGFRMKRVTARKKFVAKLRIFKEWLMKARTLKTKELWEIAKAKLRGHYNYYGVTDNYRGIMRFDQAIKRLLFKWLNRRGKRSCLNWEEFNKMLKRFPLPKPRIMVSMFGVPVNTM
;
A
#
# COMPACT_ATOMS: atom_id res chain seq x y z
N LEU A 1 33.29 9.12 -1.69
CA LEU A 1 32.43 10.33 -1.78
C LEU A 1 33.28 11.60 -1.90
N GLY A 2 34.46 11.69 -1.25
CA GLY A 2 35.36 12.85 -1.30
C GLY A 2 35.77 13.31 -2.70
N LYS A 3 35.87 12.39 -3.68
CA LYS A 3 36.14 12.74 -5.10
C LYS A 3 35.06 13.59 -5.76
N PHE A 4 33.88 13.64 -5.18
CA PHE A 4 32.69 14.38 -5.68
C PHE A 4 32.26 15.51 -4.76
N SER A 5 33.13 15.92 -3.81
CA SER A 5 32.81 16.92 -2.79
C SER A 5 31.50 16.65 -2.03
N LEU A 6 31.18 15.36 -1.83
CA LEU A 6 29.99 14.92 -1.10
C LEU A 6 30.39 14.44 0.28
N GLU A 7 29.70 14.96 1.29
CA GLU A 7 29.83 14.54 2.68
C GLU A 7 28.63 13.72 3.12
N VAL A 8 28.87 12.75 3.98
CA VAL A 8 27.81 11.95 4.58
C VAL A 8 27.30 12.66 5.83
N GLU A 9 26.00 12.97 5.88
CA GLU A 9 25.36 13.56 7.06
C GLU A 9 25.24 12.50 8.17
N PRO A 10 26.02 12.61 9.26
CA PRO A 10 26.07 11.55 10.29
C PRO A 10 24.70 11.31 10.96
N THR A 11 23.92 12.37 11.14
CA THR A 11 22.60 12.30 11.79
C THR A 11 21.54 11.58 10.97
N LYS A 12 21.75 11.48 9.65
CA LYS A 12 20.82 10.83 8.70
C LYS A 12 21.33 9.49 8.18
N THR A 13 22.58 9.15 8.51
CA THR A 13 23.21 7.90 8.10
C THR A 13 23.05 6.86 9.20
N LYS A 14 22.55 5.69 8.82
CA LYS A 14 22.39 4.57 9.73
C LYS A 14 23.01 3.33 9.10
N GLU A 15 23.94 2.69 9.81
CA GLU A 15 24.36 1.33 9.50
C GLU A 15 23.34 0.34 10.03
N MET A 16 23.05 -0.71 9.26
CA MET A 16 22.13 -1.75 9.66
C MET A 16 22.60 -3.12 9.20
N GLU A 17 22.36 -4.12 10.03
CA GLU A 17 22.55 -5.51 9.65
C GLU A 17 21.37 -5.98 8.81
N PHE A 18 21.60 -6.20 7.51
CA PHE A 18 20.55 -6.62 6.59
C PHE A 18 21.05 -7.74 5.69
N GLY A 19 20.27 -8.84 5.57
CA GLY A 19 20.66 -9.95 4.71
C GLY A 19 20.27 -11.31 5.26
N ARG A 20 20.95 -12.35 4.73
CA ARG A 20 20.62 -13.75 4.98
C ARG A 20 20.65 -14.13 6.46
N PHE A 21 21.58 -13.58 7.22
CA PHE A 21 21.82 -13.93 8.62
C PHE A 21 21.22 -12.92 9.61
N ALA A 22 20.77 -11.75 9.14
CA ALA A 22 20.28 -10.67 10.00
C ALA A 22 19.16 -11.11 10.96
N VAL A 23 18.25 -11.98 10.53
CA VAL A 23 17.19 -12.52 11.41
C VAL A 23 17.77 -13.43 12.50
N GLN A 24 18.74 -14.27 12.16
CA GLN A 24 19.37 -15.17 13.13
C GLN A 24 20.21 -14.38 14.13
N SER A 25 20.99 -13.41 13.68
CA SER A 25 21.79 -12.54 14.54
C SER A 25 20.92 -11.72 15.49
N ALA A 26 19.85 -11.13 14.98
CA ALA A 26 18.89 -10.39 15.81
C ALA A 26 18.24 -11.28 16.87
N ASN A 27 17.78 -12.48 16.48
CA ASN A 27 17.17 -13.43 17.43
C ASN A 27 18.15 -13.87 18.54
N LYS A 28 19.44 -14.08 18.22
CA LYS A 28 20.46 -14.38 19.22
C LYS A 28 20.64 -13.25 20.24
N ARG A 29 20.41 -11.99 19.84
CA ARG A 29 20.44 -10.81 20.72
C ARG A 29 19.11 -10.55 21.43
N GLY A 30 18.06 -11.35 21.20
CA GLY A 30 16.71 -11.10 21.69
C GLY A 30 16.00 -9.91 21.01
N GLU A 31 16.47 -9.50 19.83
CA GLU A 31 16.00 -8.37 19.09
C GLU A 31 15.21 -8.77 17.84
N ARG A 32 14.55 -7.81 17.23
CA ARG A 32 13.96 -7.99 15.88
C ARG A 32 14.92 -7.52 14.81
N ALA A 33 15.00 -8.27 13.70
CA ALA A 33 15.78 -7.86 12.55
C ALA A 33 15.35 -6.45 12.09
N GLU A 34 16.33 -5.63 11.76
CA GLU A 34 16.11 -4.25 11.34
C GLU A 34 15.33 -4.17 10.02
N THR A 35 14.64 -3.07 9.86
CA THR A 35 13.87 -2.75 8.66
C THR A 35 14.17 -1.33 8.23
N PHE A 36 14.05 -1.02 6.94
CA PHE A 36 14.22 0.34 6.45
C PHE A 36 13.13 0.74 5.46
N ASP A 37 12.81 2.02 5.45
CA ASP A 37 11.85 2.60 4.54
C ASP A 37 12.57 3.18 3.32
N PHE A 38 12.22 2.72 2.14
CA PHE A 38 12.72 3.24 0.86
C PHE A 38 11.59 3.35 -0.15
N LEU A 39 11.47 4.49 -0.83
CA LEU A 39 10.41 4.79 -1.81
C LEU A 39 8.98 4.47 -1.30
N GLY A 40 8.72 4.72 -0.02
CA GLY A 40 7.41 4.47 0.58
C GLY A 40 7.07 3.02 0.89
N LEU A 41 8.04 2.13 0.74
CA LEU A 41 7.98 0.72 1.10
C LEU A 41 8.94 0.44 2.24
N THR A 42 8.48 -0.31 3.23
CA THR A 42 9.33 -0.89 4.28
C THR A 42 9.91 -2.19 3.78
N HIS A 43 11.25 -2.27 3.77
CA HIS A 43 12.01 -3.46 3.41
C HIS A 43 12.36 -4.24 4.67
N TYR A 44 12.21 -5.55 4.63
CA TYR A 44 12.50 -6.42 5.77
C TYR A 44 13.05 -7.78 5.32
N CYS A 45 13.82 -8.39 6.20
CA CYS A 45 14.35 -9.73 6.01
C CYS A 45 13.25 -10.77 6.20
N GLY A 46 13.08 -11.66 5.26
CA GLY A 46 12.11 -12.74 5.31
C GLY A 46 12.61 -14.01 4.64
N THR A 47 11.76 -15.02 4.59
CA THR A 47 12.02 -16.28 3.91
C THR A 47 11.30 -16.37 2.58
N ARG A 48 11.77 -17.21 1.68
CA ARG A 48 11.07 -17.56 0.43
C ARG A 48 9.73 -18.22 0.72
N ARG A 49 8.86 -18.32 -0.28
CA ARG A 49 7.52 -18.91 -0.13
C ARG A 49 7.54 -20.38 0.32
N ASN A 50 8.58 -21.12 -0.06
CA ASN A 50 8.81 -22.50 0.36
C ASN A 50 9.36 -22.64 1.80
N GLY A 51 9.46 -21.55 2.55
CA GLY A 51 9.97 -21.54 3.92
C GLY A 51 11.49 -21.60 4.04
N THR A 52 12.23 -21.77 2.95
CA THR A 52 13.69 -21.92 2.95
C THR A 52 14.40 -20.73 2.34
N GLY A 53 15.57 -20.39 2.86
CA GLY A 53 16.43 -19.35 2.33
C GLY A 53 15.95 -17.92 2.56
N PHE A 54 16.85 -16.99 2.37
CA PHE A 54 16.63 -15.55 2.54
C PHE A 54 15.87 -14.95 1.36
N ARG A 55 15.00 -14.00 1.67
CA ARG A 55 14.36 -13.11 0.70
C ARG A 55 14.10 -11.74 1.32
N MET A 56 14.55 -10.68 0.66
CA MET A 56 14.12 -9.33 1.00
C MET A 56 12.66 -9.16 0.58
N LYS A 57 11.80 -8.85 1.53
CA LYS A 57 10.37 -8.60 1.33
C LYS A 57 10.05 -7.12 1.48
N ARG A 58 8.91 -6.71 0.91
CA ARG A 58 8.46 -5.32 0.89
C ARG A 58 7.01 -5.24 1.33
N VAL A 59 6.69 -4.17 2.06
CA VAL A 59 5.32 -3.83 2.43
C VAL A 59 5.16 -2.32 2.39
N THR A 60 3.97 -1.82 2.10
CA THR A 60 3.71 -0.36 2.15
C THR A 60 4.05 0.18 3.53
N ALA A 61 4.93 1.19 3.59
CA ALA A 61 5.33 1.83 4.83
C ALA A 61 4.11 2.41 5.56
N ARG A 62 3.99 2.12 6.88
CA ARG A 62 2.82 2.49 7.69
C ARG A 62 2.50 3.99 7.61
N LYS A 63 3.52 4.86 7.70
CA LYS A 63 3.36 6.31 7.57
C LYS A 63 2.75 6.69 6.23
N LYS A 64 3.20 6.09 5.13
CA LYS A 64 2.69 6.33 3.78
C LYS A 64 1.28 5.78 3.58
N PHE A 65 0.99 4.60 4.11
CA PHE A 65 -0.35 4.02 4.09
C PHE A 65 -1.38 4.96 4.75
N VAL A 66 -1.11 5.40 5.98
CA VAL A 66 -1.99 6.32 6.72
C VAL A 66 -2.14 7.66 6.02
N ALA A 67 -1.02 8.23 5.53
CA ALA A 67 -1.06 9.49 4.78
C ALA A 67 -1.92 9.40 3.52
N LYS A 68 -1.80 8.32 2.73
CA LYS A 68 -2.62 8.11 1.53
C LYS A 68 -4.09 7.93 1.84
N LEU A 69 -4.44 7.24 2.93
CA LEU A 69 -5.83 7.14 3.39
C LEU A 69 -6.39 8.49 3.83
N ARG A 70 -5.58 9.30 4.53
CA ARG A 70 -5.98 10.65 4.94
C ARG A 70 -6.26 11.53 3.73
N ILE A 71 -5.36 11.57 2.75
CA ILE A 71 -5.53 12.32 1.50
C ILE A 71 -6.79 11.87 0.76
N PHE A 72 -7.05 10.57 0.68
CA PHE A 72 -8.26 10.06 0.04
C PHE A 72 -9.54 10.47 0.80
N LYS A 73 -9.51 10.43 2.13
CA LYS A 73 -10.62 10.89 2.97
C LYS A 73 -10.88 12.39 2.77
N GLU A 74 -9.85 13.22 2.79
CA GLU A 74 -9.95 14.68 2.57
C GLU A 74 -10.53 14.99 1.18
N TRP A 75 -10.07 14.27 0.15
CA TRP A 75 -10.65 14.37 -1.17
C TRP A 75 -12.15 14.00 -1.17
N LEU A 76 -12.55 12.89 -0.53
CA LEU A 76 -13.96 12.49 -0.43
C LEU A 76 -14.82 13.55 0.27
N MET A 77 -14.28 14.21 1.29
CA MET A 77 -14.97 15.32 1.97
C MET A 77 -15.29 16.46 1.02
N LYS A 78 -14.32 16.84 0.18
CA LYS A 78 -14.48 17.90 -0.83
C LYS A 78 -15.37 17.46 -2.01
N ALA A 79 -15.23 16.21 -2.42
CA ALA A 79 -15.95 15.63 -3.56
C ALA A 79 -17.38 15.19 -3.26
N ARG A 80 -17.90 15.42 -2.04
CA ARG A 80 -19.23 14.92 -1.65
C ARG A 80 -20.39 15.52 -2.45
N THR A 81 -20.20 16.67 -3.08
CA THR A 81 -21.19 17.37 -3.94
C THR A 81 -21.17 16.89 -5.39
N LEU A 82 -20.12 16.20 -5.82
CA LEU A 82 -20.01 15.68 -7.18
C LEU A 82 -21.09 14.64 -7.49
N LYS A 83 -21.48 14.52 -8.75
CA LYS A 83 -22.34 13.42 -9.20
C LYS A 83 -21.66 12.08 -8.92
N THR A 84 -22.42 11.06 -8.54
CA THR A 84 -21.90 9.75 -8.15
C THR A 84 -21.01 9.13 -9.25
N LYS A 85 -21.40 9.27 -10.53
CA LYS A 85 -20.61 8.78 -11.67
C LYS A 85 -19.23 9.43 -11.73
N GLU A 86 -19.17 10.75 -11.60
CA GLU A 86 -17.92 11.51 -11.63
C GLU A 86 -17.00 11.16 -10.45
N LEU A 87 -17.55 11.14 -9.23
CA LEU A 87 -16.83 10.72 -8.04
C LEU A 87 -16.24 9.32 -8.23
N TRP A 88 -16.99 8.42 -8.87
CA TRP A 88 -16.56 7.04 -9.09
C TRP A 88 -15.39 6.94 -10.05
N GLU A 89 -15.41 7.70 -11.15
CA GLU A 89 -14.29 7.71 -12.10
C GLU A 89 -13.00 8.29 -11.49
N ILE A 90 -13.11 9.34 -10.69
CA ILE A 90 -11.96 9.89 -9.95
C ILE A 90 -11.45 8.87 -8.93
N ALA A 91 -12.34 8.18 -8.20
CA ALA A 91 -11.95 7.13 -7.26
C ALA A 91 -11.21 5.99 -7.96
N LYS A 92 -11.69 5.55 -9.13
CA LYS A 92 -11.03 4.53 -9.97
C LYS A 92 -9.61 4.98 -10.38
N ALA A 93 -9.47 6.22 -10.85
CA ALA A 93 -8.17 6.76 -11.25
C ALA A 93 -7.17 6.78 -10.08
N LYS A 94 -7.61 7.24 -8.90
CA LYS A 94 -6.78 7.25 -7.68
C LYS A 94 -6.37 5.85 -7.24
N LEU A 95 -7.28 4.86 -7.32
CA LEU A 95 -6.99 3.47 -6.99
C LEU A 95 -6.00 2.85 -7.99
N ARG A 96 -6.19 3.08 -9.30
CA ARG A 96 -5.23 2.61 -10.32
C ARG A 96 -3.83 3.17 -10.07
N GLY A 97 -3.70 4.47 -9.82
CA GLY A 97 -2.42 5.08 -9.48
C GLY A 97 -1.77 4.49 -8.23
N HIS A 98 -2.58 4.20 -7.20
CA HIS A 98 -2.09 3.53 -5.99
C HIS A 98 -1.60 2.11 -6.26
N TYR A 99 -2.35 1.32 -7.04
CA TYR A 99 -1.97 -0.05 -7.37
C TYR A 99 -0.77 -0.11 -8.32
N ASN A 100 -0.65 0.83 -9.25
CA ASN A 100 0.52 0.93 -10.13
C ASN A 100 1.81 1.18 -9.33
N TYR A 101 1.73 2.02 -8.31
CA TYR A 101 2.90 2.35 -7.49
C TYR A 101 3.24 1.29 -6.43
N TYR A 102 2.22 0.83 -5.68
CA TYR A 102 2.41 -0.09 -4.55
C TYR A 102 2.17 -1.57 -4.91
N GLY A 103 1.73 -1.87 -6.12
CA GLY A 103 1.48 -3.22 -6.61
C GLY A 103 2.78 -3.95 -6.97
N VAL A 104 3.72 -4.00 -6.06
CA VAL A 104 4.99 -4.70 -6.22
C VAL A 104 4.95 -6.06 -5.52
N THR A 105 5.82 -6.97 -5.94
CA THR A 105 5.97 -8.29 -5.32
C THR A 105 6.07 -8.18 -3.80
N ASP A 106 5.43 -9.10 -3.10
CA ASP A 106 5.29 -9.22 -1.63
C ASP A 106 4.31 -8.23 -0.99
N ASN A 107 3.90 -7.13 -1.65
CA ASN A 107 3.01 -6.13 -1.08
C ASN A 107 1.51 -6.35 -1.37
N TYR A 108 1.10 -7.51 -1.88
CA TYR A 108 -0.31 -7.77 -2.19
C TYR A 108 -1.25 -7.52 -0.99
N ARG A 109 -0.86 -7.96 0.20
CA ARG A 109 -1.62 -7.71 1.43
C ARG A 109 -1.75 -6.20 1.74
N GLY A 110 -0.72 -5.40 1.44
CA GLY A 110 -0.74 -3.95 1.62
C GLY A 110 -1.78 -3.28 0.74
N ILE A 111 -1.78 -3.58 -0.55
CA ILE A 111 -2.75 -3.02 -1.50
C ILE A 111 -4.17 -3.53 -1.25
N MET A 112 -4.36 -4.77 -0.82
CA MET A 112 -5.67 -5.31 -0.42
C MET A 112 -6.24 -4.59 0.81
N ARG A 113 -5.43 -4.34 1.83
CA ARG A 113 -5.84 -3.57 3.01
C ARG A 113 -6.24 -2.15 2.63
N PHE A 114 -5.51 -1.54 1.69
CA PHE A 114 -5.85 -0.21 1.18
C PHE A 114 -7.19 -0.22 0.45
N ASP A 115 -7.43 -1.17 -0.46
CA ASP A 115 -8.69 -1.35 -1.17
C ASP A 115 -9.89 -1.46 -0.21
N GLN A 116 -9.77 -2.33 0.80
CA GLN A 116 -10.81 -2.50 1.81
C GLN A 116 -11.07 -1.22 2.61
N ALA A 117 -10.02 -0.49 2.98
CA ALA A 117 -10.16 0.78 3.69
C ALA A 117 -10.85 1.84 2.83
N ILE A 118 -10.52 1.90 1.53
CA ILE A 118 -11.17 2.81 0.59
C ILE A 118 -12.65 2.46 0.40
N LYS A 119 -13.01 1.18 0.27
CA LYS A 119 -14.41 0.75 0.18
C LYS A 119 -15.22 1.18 1.41
N ARG A 120 -14.65 1.05 2.62
CA ARG A 120 -15.27 1.54 3.86
C ARG A 120 -15.42 3.05 3.87
N LEU A 121 -14.43 3.79 3.38
CA LEU A 121 -14.51 5.25 3.26
C LEU A 121 -15.59 5.66 2.26
N LEU A 122 -15.66 5.04 1.08
CA LEU A 122 -16.69 5.30 0.08
C LEU A 122 -18.10 5.04 0.65
N PHE A 123 -18.30 3.88 1.28
CA PHE A 123 -19.56 3.55 1.96
C PHE A 123 -19.96 4.62 2.98
N LYS A 124 -19.05 4.99 3.87
CA LYS A 124 -19.28 6.02 4.89
C LYS A 124 -19.67 7.38 4.29
N TRP A 125 -18.96 7.80 3.23
CA TRP A 125 -19.18 9.12 2.64
C TRP A 125 -20.38 9.17 1.71
N LEU A 126 -20.73 8.08 1.04
CA LEU A 126 -21.99 7.98 0.29
C LEU A 126 -23.20 8.14 1.22
N ASN A 127 -23.18 7.49 2.39
CA ASN A 127 -24.24 7.61 3.39
C ASN A 127 -24.37 9.00 4.02
N ARG A 128 -23.34 9.84 3.91
CA ARG A 128 -23.38 11.22 4.41
C ARG A 128 -23.91 12.24 3.40
N ARG A 129 -24.27 11.81 2.20
CA ARG A 129 -24.75 12.69 1.12
C ARG A 129 -26.23 13.00 1.21
N GLY A 130 -27.03 12.11 1.76
CA GLY A 130 -28.48 12.24 1.84
C GLY A 130 -29.00 12.14 3.27
N LYS A 131 -30.05 12.92 3.58
CA LYS A 131 -30.71 12.85 4.89
C LYS A 131 -31.72 11.68 5.00
N ARG A 132 -32.18 11.12 3.86
CA ARG A 132 -33.33 10.22 3.80
C ARG A 132 -33.09 8.76 3.47
N SER A 133 -31.98 8.39 2.88
CA SER A 133 -31.67 6.99 2.58
C SER A 133 -30.25 6.64 3.01
N CYS A 134 -30.12 5.79 4.00
CA CYS A 134 -28.85 5.19 4.36
C CYS A 134 -28.65 3.94 3.50
N LEU A 135 -27.62 3.95 2.66
CA LEU A 135 -27.18 2.78 1.91
C LEU A 135 -26.70 1.72 2.90
N ASN A 136 -27.28 0.52 2.85
CA ASN A 136 -26.76 -0.61 3.61
C ASN A 136 -25.62 -1.32 2.87
N TRP A 137 -24.92 -2.25 3.53
CA TRP A 137 -23.77 -2.96 2.91
C TRP A 137 -24.18 -3.81 1.72
N GLU A 138 -25.38 -4.36 1.72
CA GLU A 138 -25.87 -5.18 0.62
C GLU A 138 -26.09 -4.34 -0.66
N GLU A 139 -26.75 -3.21 -0.51
CA GLU A 139 -26.96 -2.24 -1.59
C GLU A 139 -25.64 -1.67 -2.11
N PHE A 140 -24.70 -1.36 -1.21
CA PHE A 140 -23.36 -0.93 -1.59
C PHE A 140 -22.63 -2.00 -2.38
N ASN A 141 -22.73 -3.26 -1.99
CA ASN A 141 -22.15 -4.37 -2.72
C ASN A 141 -22.82 -4.59 -4.09
N LYS A 142 -24.16 -4.41 -4.20
CA LYS A 142 -24.85 -4.41 -5.50
C LYS A 142 -24.33 -3.27 -6.40
N MET A 143 -24.13 -2.08 -5.81
CA MET A 143 -23.52 -0.94 -6.51
C MET A 143 -22.09 -1.24 -6.98
N LEU A 144 -21.26 -1.86 -6.14
CA LEU A 144 -19.89 -2.28 -6.52
C LEU A 144 -19.88 -3.32 -7.64
N LYS A 145 -20.88 -4.21 -7.71
CA LYS A 145 -21.05 -5.16 -8.82
C LYS A 145 -21.41 -4.44 -10.13
N ARG A 146 -22.32 -3.46 -10.06
CA ARG A 146 -22.76 -2.67 -11.23
C ARG A 146 -21.68 -1.71 -11.72
N PHE A 147 -20.92 -1.10 -10.80
CA PHE A 147 -19.86 -0.14 -11.07
C PHE A 147 -18.57 -0.61 -10.39
N PRO A 148 -17.84 -1.58 -10.97
CA PRO A 148 -16.70 -2.17 -10.31
C PRO A 148 -15.56 -1.18 -10.15
N LEU A 149 -14.93 -1.22 -8.97
CA LEU A 149 -13.65 -0.57 -8.72
C LEU A 149 -12.50 -1.43 -9.27
N PRO A 150 -11.36 -0.82 -9.60
CA PRO A 150 -10.18 -1.57 -10.02
C PRO A 150 -9.80 -2.61 -8.95
N LYS A 151 -9.54 -3.83 -9.38
CA LYS A 151 -9.07 -4.88 -8.47
C LYS A 151 -7.60 -4.67 -8.12
N PRO A 152 -7.21 -4.80 -6.84
CA PRO A 152 -5.80 -4.76 -6.45
C PRO A 152 -5.06 -5.94 -7.09
N ARG A 153 -3.95 -5.65 -7.76
CA ARG A 153 -3.09 -6.66 -8.39
C ARG A 153 -1.63 -6.24 -8.28
N ILE A 154 -0.73 -7.21 -8.37
CA ILE A 154 0.69 -6.95 -8.51
C ILE A 154 0.96 -6.50 -9.94
N MET A 155 1.56 -5.33 -10.08
CA MET A 155 1.88 -4.71 -11.37
C MET A 155 3.33 -4.93 -11.77
N VAL A 156 4.22 -5.03 -10.79
CA VAL A 156 5.66 -5.16 -11.01
C VAL A 156 6.20 -6.38 -10.29
N SER A 157 6.77 -7.32 -11.04
CA SER A 157 7.54 -8.42 -10.49
C SER A 157 9.00 -7.99 -10.31
N MET A 158 9.50 -8.10 -9.07
CA MET A 158 10.89 -7.76 -8.75
C MET A 158 11.85 -8.94 -8.98
N PHE A 159 11.38 -10.05 -9.55
CA PHE A 159 12.15 -11.30 -9.68
C PHE A 159 12.13 -11.87 -11.11
N GLY A 160 11.91 -11.04 -12.10
CA GLY A 160 11.97 -11.46 -13.51
C GLY A 160 10.85 -12.40 -13.99
N VAL A 161 9.94 -12.81 -13.09
CA VAL A 161 8.77 -13.61 -13.48
C VAL A 161 7.70 -12.68 -14.04
N PRO A 162 7.21 -12.90 -15.27
CA PRO A 162 6.13 -12.08 -15.81
C PRO A 162 4.92 -12.13 -14.88
N VAL A 163 4.36 -10.97 -14.57
CA VAL A 163 3.10 -10.87 -13.85
C VAL A 163 2.01 -11.29 -14.83
N ASN A 164 1.44 -12.48 -14.66
CA ASN A 164 0.31 -12.91 -15.46
C ASN A 164 -0.80 -11.86 -15.38
N THR A 165 -0.98 -11.14 -16.46
CA THR A 165 -2.13 -10.27 -16.70
C THR A 165 -3.31 -11.17 -17.09
N MET A 166 -3.96 -11.80 -16.10
CA MET A 166 -5.33 -12.30 -16.23
C MET A 166 -6.32 -11.26 -15.72
#